data_6c666487c3044276516e9a0e7922a368
#
_entry.id   6c666487c3044276516e9a0e7922a368
#
_cell.length_a   1.000
_cell.length_b   1.000
_cell.length_c   1.000
_cell.angle_alpha   90.00
_cell.angle_beta   90.00
_cell.angle_gamma   90.00
#
_symmetry.space_group_name_H-M   'P 1'
#
loop_
_entity.id
_entity.type
_entity.pdbx_description
1 polymer ?
#
loop_
_entity_poly.entity_id
_entity_poly.type
_entity_poly.pdbx_seq_one_letter_code
_entity_poly.pdbx_strand_id
1 'polypeptide(L)'
;MTDIHWSDDARVVVARAKMEPLRARPYSLGELFSSDINVKNQRTLFAYVPGSGEQAAGRKDRGFATVVGIVDHEPGKVLVDFIAWPESIGDETLTSSVYKVDAGSGNRQEIEQTKQTASFSFDGRGRARLRTTTDGNDNPVLMYRPGAGEQWL
;
A
#
# COMPACT_ATOMS: atom_id res chain seq x y z
N MET A 1 12.69 -9.61 4.17
CA MET A 1 11.25 -9.54 4.43
C MET A 1 11.08 -8.73 5.69
N THR A 2 10.33 -7.64 5.65
CA THR A 2 10.11 -6.75 6.80
C THR A 2 8.73 -6.96 7.43
N ASP A 3 7.71 -7.21 6.62
CA ASP A 3 6.34 -7.34 7.08
C ASP A 3 5.64 -8.50 6.39
N ILE A 4 4.81 -9.21 7.14
CA ILE A 4 3.95 -10.30 6.66
C ILE A 4 2.55 -10.03 7.18
N HIS A 5 1.58 -10.02 6.26
CA HIS A 5 0.16 -9.85 6.56
C HIS A 5 -0.63 -11.02 6.02
N TRP A 6 -1.47 -11.61 6.84
CA TRP A 6 -2.44 -12.60 6.38
C TRP A 6 -3.59 -11.86 5.70
N SER A 7 -3.87 -12.20 4.44
CA SER A 7 -5.04 -11.69 3.73
C SER A 7 -6.26 -12.59 3.93
N ASP A 8 -6.02 -13.88 4.18
CA ASP A 8 -7.00 -14.91 4.54
C ASP A 8 -6.28 -16.10 5.18
N ASP A 9 -7.00 -17.19 5.43
CA ASP A 9 -6.47 -18.40 6.10
C ASP A 9 -5.41 -19.14 5.27
N ALA A 10 -5.26 -18.82 3.99
CA ALA A 10 -4.41 -19.57 3.07
C ALA A 10 -3.41 -18.70 2.30
N ARG A 11 -3.46 -17.38 2.46
CA ARG A 11 -2.64 -16.45 1.68
C ARG A 11 -2.04 -15.34 2.52
N VAL A 12 -0.78 -15.02 2.21
CA VAL A 12 -0.04 -13.92 2.83
C VAL A 12 0.34 -12.86 1.81
N VAL A 13 0.44 -11.63 2.27
CA VAL A 13 1.08 -10.51 1.57
C VAL A 13 2.37 -10.19 2.31
N VAL A 14 3.46 -10.07 1.56
CA VAL A 14 4.81 -9.84 2.10
C VAL A 14 5.44 -8.61 1.47
N ALA A 15 6.11 -7.81 2.29
CA ALA A 15 6.92 -6.70 1.81
C ALA A 15 8.35 -7.19 1.52
N ARG A 16 8.87 -6.83 0.34
CA ARG A 16 10.26 -7.07 -0.01
C ARG A 16 11.18 -6.15 0.79
N ALA A 17 12.25 -6.72 1.30
CA ALA A 17 13.25 -5.98 2.05
C ALA A 17 14.64 -6.20 1.47
N LYS A 18 15.49 -5.18 1.65
CA LYS A 18 16.92 -5.25 1.36
C LYS A 18 17.71 -5.13 2.66
N MET A 19 18.76 -5.91 2.76
CA MET A 19 19.77 -5.79 3.80
C MET A 19 21.02 -5.20 3.17
N GLU A 20 21.52 -4.10 3.72
CA GLU A 20 22.79 -3.52 3.31
C GLU A 20 23.88 -3.84 4.33
N PRO A 21 25.13 -4.00 3.87
CA PRO A 21 26.28 -4.06 4.77
C PRO A 21 26.24 -2.83 5.70
N LEU A 22 26.56 -3.03 6.97
CA LEU A 22 26.58 -2.00 8.01
C LEU A 22 25.21 -1.50 8.51
N ARG A 23 24.08 -1.98 7.97
CA ARG A 23 22.76 -1.75 8.58
C ARG A 23 22.39 -2.88 9.52
N ALA A 24 21.94 -2.52 10.71
CA ALA A 24 21.51 -3.49 11.72
C ALA A 24 20.17 -4.17 11.40
N ARG A 25 19.36 -3.56 10.51
CA ARG A 25 18.02 -4.05 10.17
C ARG A 25 17.76 -3.92 8.68
N PRO A 26 17.02 -4.87 8.08
CA PRO A 26 16.53 -4.71 6.71
C PRO A 26 15.54 -3.56 6.62
N TYR A 27 15.45 -2.94 5.45
CA TYR A 27 14.46 -1.91 5.15
C TYR A 27 13.58 -2.33 3.97
N SER A 28 12.31 -1.89 4.00
CA SER A 28 11.35 -2.16 2.93
C SER A 28 11.74 -1.43 1.64
N LEU A 29 11.50 -2.06 0.51
CA LEU A 29 11.65 -1.46 -0.82
C LEU A 29 10.33 -0.87 -1.34
N GLY A 30 9.23 -0.98 -0.58
CA GLY A 30 7.91 -0.57 -1.05
C GLY A 30 7.32 -1.49 -2.11
N GLU A 31 7.85 -2.71 -2.23
CA GLU A 31 7.33 -3.74 -3.13
C GLU A 31 6.54 -4.77 -2.33
N LEU A 32 5.36 -5.14 -2.84
CA LEU A 32 4.47 -6.10 -2.21
C LEU A 32 4.22 -7.29 -3.13
N PHE A 33 4.27 -8.46 -2.53
CA PHE A 33 4.00 -9.74 -3.19
C PHE A 33 2.98 -10.52 -2.37
N SER A 34 2.22 -11.37 -3.01
CA SER A 34 1.40 -12.36 -2.32
C SER A 34 1.78 -13.77 -2.71
N SER A 35 1.53 -14.70 -1.79
CA SER A 35 1.71 -16.13 -2.01
C SER A 35 0.70 -16.91 -1.19
N ASP A 36 0.28 -18.06 -1.67
CA ASP A 36 -0.39 -19.03 -0.79
C ASP A 36 0.61 -19.69 0.15
N ILE A 37 0.11 -20.32 1.20
CA ILE A 37 0.95 -20.98 2.22
C ILE A 37 1.81 -22.13 1.68
N ASN A 38 1.50 -22.66 0.51
CA ASN A 38 2.25 -23.70 -0.17
C ASN A 38 3.33 -23.13 -1.10
N VAL A 39 3.53 -21.82 -1.07
CA VAL A 39 4.49 -21.10 -1.93
C VAL A 39 4.16 -21.24 -3.43
N LYS A 40 2.91 -21.56 -3.74
CA LYS A 40 2.36 -21.57 -5.10
C LYS A 40 1.57 -20.27 -5.36
N ASN A 41 1.19 -20.04 -6.62
CA ASN A 41 0.37 -18.89 -6.99
C ASN A 41 0.91 -17.54 -6.47
N GLN A 42 2.21 -17.34 -6.58
CA GLN A 42 2.85 -16.08 -6.23
C GLN A 42 2.41 -14.97 -7.18
N ARG A 43 2.19 -13.77 -6.64
CA ARG A 43 1.85 -12.59 -7.43
C ARG A 43 2.62 -11.39 -6.96
N THR A 44 2.99 -10.54 -7.94
CA THR A 44 3.44 -9.18 -7.66
C THR A 44 2.22 -8.29 -7.52
N LEU A 45 2.04 -7.70 -6.34
CA LEU A 45 0.98 -6.74 -6.08
C LEU A 45 1.42 -5.32 -6.44
N PHE A 46 2.60 -4.90 -5.97
CA PHE A 46 3.23 -3.63 -6.30
C PHE A 46 4.72 -3.84 -6.51
N ALA A 47 5.29 -3.39 -7.63
CA ALA A 47 6.73 -3.38 -7.84
C ALA A 47 7.14 -2.35 -8.89
N TYR A 48 8.27 -1.70 -8.65
CA TYR A 48 8.88 -0.80 -9.63
C TYR A 48 9.67 -1.57 -10.70
N VAL A 49 10.43 -2.56 -10.30
CA VAL A 49 11.10 -3.48 -11.21
C VAL A 49 10.32 -4.78 -11.23
N PRO A 50 9.72 -5.17 -12.35
CA PRO A 50 9.06 -6.45 -12.44
C PRO A 50 10.05 -7.55 -12.10
N GLY A 51 9.72 -8.38 -11.12
CA GLY A 51 10.47 -9.59 -10.83
C GLY A 51 10.46 -10.51 -12.07
N SER A 52 11.42 -11.44 -12.15
CA SER A 52 11.57 -12.40 -13.24
C SER A 52 10.47 -13.47 -13.34
N GLY A 53 9.29 -13.23 -12.75
CA GLY A 53 8.16 -14.15 -12.79
C GLY A 53 7.17 -13.74 -13.88
N GLU A 54 6.62 -14.72 -14.59
CA GLU A 54 5.70 -14.56 -15.73
C GLU A 54 4.42 -13.75 -15.44
N GLN A 55 4.15 -13.42 -14.19
CA GLN A 55 2.92 -12.71 -13.79
C GLN A 55 3.14 -11.23 -13.45
N ALA A 56 4.35 -10.71 -13.61
CA ALA A 56 4.66 -9.30 -13.44
C ALA A 56 4.36 -8.48 -14.72
N ALA A 57 3.43 -8.93 -15.53
CA ALA A 57 3.11 -8.32 -16.80
C ALA A 57 2.76 -6.83 -16.66
N GLY A 58 3.74 -5.99 -16.93
CA GLY A 58 3.52 -4.62 -17.38
C GLY A 58 3.31 -3.53 -16.33
N ARG A 59 3.27 -3.82 -15.03
CA ARG A 59 3.10 -2.77 -14.01
C ARG A 59 4.45 -2.27 -13.51
N LYS A 60 4.75 -1.01 -13.78
CA LYS A 60 5.88 -0.28 -13.19
C LYS A 60 5.32 0.70 -12.17
N ASP A 61 5.10 0.23 -10.95
CA ASP A 61 4.61 1.06 -9.88
C ASP A 61 5.77 1.93 -9.36
N ARG A 62 5.86 3.18 -9.84
CA ARG A 62 6.85 4.14 -9.37
C ARG A 62 6.41 4.73 -8.05
N GLY A 63 6.74 4.08 -6.96
CA GLY A 63 6.31 4.52 -5.65
C GLY A 63 6.67 3.51 -4.56
N PHE A 64 6.13 3.76 -3.38
CA PHE A 64 6.31 2.96 -2.19
C PHE A 64 4.96 2.46 -1.69
N ALA A 65 4.78 1.15 -1.65
CA ALA A 65 3.57 0.50 -1.18
C ALA A 65 3.75 -0.08 0.23
N THR A 66 2.73 0.10 1.06
CA THR A 66 2.70 -0.44 2.43
C THR A 66 1.31 -1.02 2.71
N VAL A 67 1.24 -2.22 3.28
CA VAL A 67 -0.03 -2.75 3.79
C VAL A 67 -0.41 -1.99 5.05
N VAL A 68 -1.59 -1.37 5.06
CA VAL A 68 -2.09 -0.55 6.16
C VAL A 68 -3.30 -1.15 6.87
N GLY A 69 -3.81 -2.27 6.37
CA GLY A 69 -4.91 -2.99 7.01
C GLY A 69 -5.42 -4.15 6.19
N ILE A 70 -6.34 -4.88 6.79
CA ILE A 70 -7.18 -5.90 6.16
C ILE A 70 -8.62 -5.41 6.16
N VAL A 71 -9.47 -5.99 5.30
CA VAL A 71 -10.89 -5.65 5.25
C VAL A 71 -11.67 -6.76 5.94
N ASP A 72 -12.33 -6.43 7.04
CA ASP A 72 -13.18 -7.37 7.74
C ASP A 72 -14.30 -7.87 6.80
N HIS A 73 -14.62 -9.15 6.86
CA HIS A 73 -15.63 -9.81 6.04
C HIS A 73 -15.37 -9.85 4.53
N GLU A 74 -14.17 -9.43 4.06
CA GLU A 74 -13.72 -9.60 2.68
C GLU A 74 -12.39 -10.38 2.66
N PRO A 75 -12.38 -11.71 2.91
CA PRO A 75 -11.17 -12.51 2.91
C PRO A 75 -10.37 -12.35 1.61
N GLY A 76 -9.05 -12.30 1.72
CA GLY A 76 -8.18 -12.09 0.58
C GLY A 76 -8.00 -10.62 0.17
N LYS A 77 -8.69 -9.67 0.83
CA LYS A 77 -8.54 -8.24 0.57
C LYS A 77 -7.64 -7.57 1.60
N VAL A 78 -6.69 -6.77 1.11
CA VAL A 78 -5.82 -5.92 1.94
C VAL A 78 -5.95 -4.46 1.51
N LEU A 79 -5.70 -3.57 2.45
CA LEU A 79 -5.59 -2.13 2.18
C LEU A 79 -4.13 -1.78 2.04
N VAL A 80 -3.80 -1.11 0.95
CA VAL A 80 -2.44 -0.72 0.61
C VAL A 80 -2.39 0.79 0.41
N ASP A 81 -1.57 1.46 1.20
CA ASP A 81 -1.17 2.84 0.96
C ASP A 81 -0.02 2.85 -0.04
N PHE A 82 -0.15 3.68 -1.07
CA PHE A 82 0.83 3.82 -2.13
C PHE A 82 1.21 5.29 -2.31
N ILE A 83 2.45 5.61 -2.01
CA ILE A 83 3.02 6.94 -2.24
C ILE A 83 3.76 6.91 -3.56
N ALA A 84 3.20 7.59 -4.57
CA ALA A 84 3.82 7.68 -5.88
C ALA A 84 5.04 8.61 -5.85
N TRP A 85 6.11 8.19 -6.52
CA TRP A 85 7.27 9.06 -6.74
C TRP A 85 6.95 10.12 -7.78
N PRO A 86 7.50 11.33 -7.66
CA PRO A 86 7.32 12.39 -8.64
C PRO A 86 7.68 11.93 -10.06
N GLU A 87 6.95 12.41 -11.06
CA GLU A 87 7.19 12.04 -12.46
C GLU A 87 8.47 12.67 -13.02
N SER A 88 8.84 13.83 -12.52
CA SER A 88 10.02 14.58 -12.98
C SER A 88 10.89 15.05 -11.81
N ILE A 89 12.18 15.28 -12.11
CA ILE A 89 13.10 15.90 -11.17
C ILE A 89 12.66 17.35 -10.96
N GLY A 90 12.48 17.75 -9.69
CA GLY A 90 12.01 19.08 -9.30
C GLY A 90 10.50 19.18 -9.07
N ASP A 91 9.73 18.15 -9.36
CA ASP A 91 8.36 18.02 -8.89
C ASP A 91 8.39 17.40 -7.48
N GLU A 92 8.02 18.21 -6.49
CA GLU A 92 7.96 17.76 -5.09
C GLU A 92 6.59 17.23 -4.69
N THR A 93 5.64 17.19 -5.64
CA THR A 93 4.28 16.77 -5.38
C THR A 93 4.22 15.25 -5.23
N LEU A 94 4.08 14.79 -4.00
CA LEU A 94 3.79 13.39 -3.71
C LEU A 94 2.29 13.17 -3.75
N THR A 95 1.87 12.08 -4.37
CA THR A 95 0.48 11.63 -4.35
C THR A 95 0.39 10.38 -3.51
N SER A 96 -0.48 10.41 -2.50
CA SER A 96 -0.83 9.22 -1.71
C SER A 96 -2.17 8.68 -2.20
N SER A 97 -2.19 7.40 -2.53
CA SER A 97 -3.40 6.68 -2.91
C SER A 97 -3.58 5.47 -2.03
N VAL A 98 -4.81 5.16 -1.66
CA VAL A 98 -5.13 3.91 -0.97
C VAL A 98 -5.90 2.99 -1.90
N TYR A 99 -5.44 1.76 -1.97
CA TYR A 99 -6.06 0.72 -2.77
C TYR A 99 -6.60 -0.40 -1.89
N LYS A 100 -7.79 -0.88 -2.21
CA LYS A 100 -8.25 -2.20 -1.81
C LYS A 100 -7.74 -3.20 -2.84
N VAL A 101 -6.91 -4.14 -2.41
CA VAL A 101 -6.20 -5.08 -3.29
C VAL A 101 -6.64 -6.50 -2.99
N ASP A 102 -7.04 -7.22 -4.02
CA ASP A 102 -7.24 -8.65 -3.95
C ASP A 102 -5.90 -9.38 -4.05
N ALA A 103 -5.48 -10.00 -2.97
CA ALA A 103 -4.19 -10.67 -2.89
C ALA A 103 -4.09 -11.91 -3.81
N GLY A 104 -5.21 -12.52 -4.17
CA GLY A 104 -5.28 -13.68 -5.05
C GLY A 104 -5.17 -13.31 -6.53
N SER A 105 -5.90 -12.31 -6.98
CA SER A 105 -5.92 -11.88 -8.38
C SER A 105 -4.95 -10.73 -8.69
N GLY A 106 -4.55 -9.95 -7.67
CA GLY A 106 -3.80 -8.71 -7.85
C GLY A 106 -4.62 -7.53 -8.34
N ASN A 107 -5.95 -7.67 -8.40
CA ASN A 107 -6.84 -6.57 -8.77
C ASN A 107 -6.83 -5.49 -7.70
N ARG A 108 -6.83 -4.23 -8.13
CA ARG A 108 -6.77 -3.06 -7.27
C ARG A 108 -7.98 -2.18 -7.52
N GLN A 109 -8.58 -1.69 -6.45
CA GLN A 109 -9.61 -0.66 -6.47
C GLN A 109 -9.07 0.53 -5.67
N GLU A 110 -8.88 1.69 -6.32
CA GLU A 110 -8.55 2.91 -5.60
C GLU A 110 -9.76 3.36 -4.78
N ILE A 111 -9.54 3.63 -3.51
CA ILE A 111 -10.60 4.06 -2.57
C ILE A 111 -10.36 5.46 -2.02
N GLU A 112 -9.12 5.93 -1.99
CA GLU A 112 -8.72 7.29 -1.60
C GLU A 112 -7.55 7.77 -2.42
N GLN A 113 -7.49 9.08 -2.69
CA GLN A 113 -6.34 9.75 -3.29
C GLN A 113 -6.20 11.17 -2.77
N THR A 114 -4.96 11.62 -2.59
CA THR A 114 -4.64 13.01 -2.27
C THR A 114 -3.32 13.42 -2.92
N LYS A 115 -3.21 14.70 -3.32
CA LYS A 115 -2.00 15.29 -3.94
C LYS A 115 -0.97 15.76 -2.90
N GLN A 116 -0.84 15.03 -1.82
CA GLN A 116 0.14 15.29 -0.76
C GLN A 116 0.38 13.99 0.00
N THR A 117 1.50 13.90 0.70
CA THR A 117 1.73 12.78 1.61
C THR A 117 0.66 12.77 2.69
N ALA A 118 0.00 11.65 2.86
CA ALA A 118 -1.00 11.45 3.88
C ALA A 118 -0.96 10.01 4.40
N SER A 119 -1.36 9.82 5.64
CA SER A 119 -1.68 8.50 6.20
C SER A 119 -3.16 8.42 6.55
N PHE A 120 -3.73 7.23 6.39
CA PHE A 120 -5.14 7.00 6.58
C PHE A 120 -5.38 5.93 7.64
N SER A 121 -6.44 6.12 8.44
CA SER A 121 -6.96 5.08 9.33
C SER A 121 -8.36 4.67 8.87
N PHE A 122 -8.63 3.38 8.98
CA PHE A 122 -9.80 2.75 8.39
C PHE A 122 -10.71 2.16 9.47
N ASP A 123 -12.01 2.12 9.16
CA ASP A 123 -12.95 1.30 9.94
C ASP A 123 -12.87 -0.18 9.48
N GLY A 124 -13.53 -1.09 10.23
CA GLY A 124 -13.54 -2.52 9.92
C GLY A 124 -14.11 -2.89 8.54
N ARG A 125 -14.76 -1.94 7.85
CA ARG A 125 -15.25 -2.12 6.47
C ARG A 125 -14.25 -1.59 5.43
N GLY A 126 -13.05 -1.18 5.85
CA GLY A 126 -12.02 -0.64 4.97
C GLY A 126 -12.31 0.76 4.43
N ARG A 127 -13.17 1.54 5.09
CA ARG A 127 -13.46 2.93 4.72
C ARG A 127 -12.55 3.85 5.49
N ALA A 128 -11.88 4.79 4.79
CA ALA A 128 -11.04 5.78 5.42
C ALA A 128 -11.87 6.72 6.30
N ARG A 129 -11.52 6.83 7.59
CA ARG A 129 -12.24 7.62 8.59
C ARG A 129 -11.40 8.75 9.16
N LEU A 130 -10.10 8.58 9.22
CA LEU A 130 -9.15 9.61 9.60
C LEU A 130 -8.10 9.75 8.50
N ARG A 131 -7.65 10.97 8.27
CA ARG A 131 -6.53 11.30 7.42
C ARG A 131 -5.61 12.25 8.17
N THR A 132 -4.34 11.89 8.25
CA THR A 132 -3.30 12.77 8.78
C THR A 132 -2.42 13.23 7.64
N THR A 133 -2.20 14.52 7.54
CA THR A 133 -1.35 15.19 6.56
C THR A 133 -0.58 16.32 7.24
N THR A 134 0.16 17.13 6.48
CA THR A 134 0.80 18.35 6.98
C THR A 134 0.22 19.57 6.28
N ASP A 135 0.21 20.71 6.97
CA ASP A 135 -0.09 22.02 6.36
C ASP A 135 1.17 22.60 5.67
N GLY A 136 1.05 23.80 5.11
CA GLY A 136 2.16 24.49 4.44
C GLY A 136 3.33 24.91 5.36
N ASN A 137 3.22 24.69 6.67
CA ASN A 137 4.24 24.94 7.68
C ASN A 137 4.72 23.66 8.36
N ASP A 138 4.46 22.50 7.73
CA ASP A 138 4.79 21.16 8.24
C ASP A 138 4.11 20.77 9.57
N ASN A 139 3.05 21.48 9.97
CA ASN A 139 2.30 21.07 11.15
C ASN A 139 1.35 19.92 10.79
N PRO A 140 1.20 18.91 11.66
CA PRO A 140 0.29 17.81 11.44
C PRO A 140 -1.18 18.30 11.47
N VAL A 141 -1.93 17.92 10.46
CA VAL A 141 -3.38 18.20 10.33
C VAL A 141 -4.11 16.86 10.35
N LEU A 142 -4.98 16.69 11.34
CA LEU A 142 -5.87 15.54 11.42
C LEU A 142 -7.24 15.93 10.86
N MET A 143 -7.71 15.17 9.91
CA MET A 143 -9.03 15.34 9.30
C MET A 143 -9.88 14.09 9.58
N TYR A 144 -11.16 14.30 9.80
CA TYR A 144 -12.12 13.25 10.10
C TYR A 144 -13.22 13.19 9.05
N ARG A 145 -13.71 11.99 8.74
CA ARG A 145 -14.84 11.77 7.85
C ARG A 145 -15.96 11.03 8.60
N PRO A 146 -17.12 11.68 8.87
CA PRO A 146 -18.20 11.08 9.65
C PRO A 146 -18.85 9.86 8.99
N GLY A 147 -19.02 9.90 7.66
CA GLY A 147 -19.68 8.86 6.88
C GLY A 147 -18.99 8.56 5.56
N ALA A 148 -19.39 7.47 4.92
CA ALA A 148 -18.89 7.11 3.60
C ALA A 148 -19.35 8.14 2.55
N GLY A 149 -18.41 8.64 1.75
CA GLY A 149 -18.70 9.64 0.71
C GLY A 149 -18.89 11.08 1.21
N GLU A 150 -18.80 11.32 2.52
CA GLU A 150 -18.84 12.68 3.08
C GLU A 150 -17.48 13.38 2.91
N GLN A 151 -17.49 14.70 3.08
CA GLN A 151 -16.28 15.50 3.00
C GLN A 151 -15.39 15.31 4.23
N TRP A 152 -14.11 15.55 4.05
CA TRP A 152 -13.15 15.63 5.15
C TRP A 152 -13.36 16.95 5.93
N LEU A 153 -13.47 16.82 7.26
CA LEU A 153 -13.63 17.92 8.20
C LEU A 153 -12.32 18.14 8.97
#